data_b2abff1fabeeec96deed5363365433a9
#
_entry.id   b2abff1fabeeec96deed5363365433a9
#
_cell.length_a   1.000
_cell.length_b   1.000
_cell.length_c   1.000
_cell.angle_alpha   90.00
_cell.angle_beta   90.00
_cell.angle_gamma   90.00
#
_symmetry.space_group_name_H-M   'P 1'
#
loop_
_entity.id
_entity.type
_entity.pdbx_description
1 polymer ?
#
loop_
_entity_poly.entity_id
_entity_poly.type
_entity_poly.pdbx_seq_one_letter_code
_entity_poly.pdbx_strand_id
1 'polypeptide(L)'
;MAKTITITRAAEFAIGELSRQTGVLIETIRYYERIRFVPLPPRGTNGRRAYDAGDVKRLRFIKRSRDMGFSQDEVRTLLRLADGGAASCEEVQAMAEIHLRDIRAKISDLKKLENVLARTVSQWTGPGAPACPVLDVLSEEQKFA
;
A
#
# COMPACT_ATOMS: atom_id res chain seq x y z
N MET A 1 -16.61 6.71 -47.76
CA MET A 1 -16.82 7.55 -46.56
C MET A 1 -15.95 6.98 -45.41
N ALA A 2 -14.88 7.68 -45.12
CA ALA A 2 -14.00 7.28 -44.01
C ALA A 2 -14.69 7.68 -42.70
N LYS A 3 -15.05 6.67 -41.87
CA LYS A 3 -15.44 6.93 -40.47
C LYS A 3 -14.17 7.32 -39.71
N THR A 4 -14.05 8.61 -39.45
CA THR A 4 -13.05 9.10 -38.53
C THR A 4 -13.36 8.48 -37.17
N ILE A 5 -12.59 7.48 -36.75
CA ILE A 5 -12.61 6.98 -35.40
C ILE A 5 -12.00 8.08 -34.55
N THR A 6 -12.84 8.89 -33.93
CA THR A 6 -12.41 9.80 -32.88
C THR A 6 -11.97 8.93 -31.71
N ILE A 7 -10.67 8.69 -31.61
CA ILE A 7 -10.08 8.12 -30.40
C ILE A 7 -10.31 9.17 -29.32
N THR A 8 -11.32 8.94 -28.49
CA THR A 8 -11.53 9.74 -27.29
C THR A 8 -10.28 9.55 -26.45
N ARG A 9 -9.38 10.54 -26.48
CA ARG A 9 -8.22 10.58 -25.62
C ARG A 9 -8.72 10.46 -24.18
N ALA A 10 -8.26 9.43 -23.47
CA ALA A 10 -8.52 9.30 -22.05
C ALA A 10 -8.15 10.64 -21.37
N ALA A 11 -8.99 11.08 -20.42
CA ALA A 11 -8.75 12.33 -19.73
C ALA A 11 -7.37 12.29 -19.07
N GLU A 12 -6.49 13.20 -19.50
CA GLU A 12 -5.13 13.33 -18.99
C GLU A 12 -5.12 14.38 -17.88
N PHE A 13 -4.34 14.13 -16.83
CA PHE A 13 -4.22 15.07 -15.71
C PHE A 13 -2.79 15.11 -15.15
N ALA A 14 -2.50 16.16 -14.39
CA ALA A 14 -1.20 16.38 -13.77
C ALA A 14 -1.00 15.52 -12.54
N ILE A 15 0.26 15.42 -12.09
CA ILE A 15 0.66 14.65 -10.90
C ILE A 15 -0.09 15.07 -9.62
N GLY A 16 -0.41 16.37 -9.47
CA GLY A 16 -1.18 16.86 -8.33
C GLY A 16 -2.59 16.27 -8.27
N GLU A 17 -3.26 16.14 -9.40
CA GLU A 17 -4.57 15.51 -9.48
C GLU A 17 -4.47 14.00 -9.25
N LEU A 18 -3.42 13.35 -9.76
CA LEU A 18 -3.14 11.94 -9.49
C LEU A 18 -2.96 11.70 -7.99
N SER A 19 -2.19 12.54 -7.31
CA SER A 19 -2.02 12.52 -5.86
C SER A 19 -3.34 12.66 -5.12
N ARG A 20 -4.16 13.63 -5.53
CA ARG A 20 -5.48 13.87 -4.92
C ARG A 20 -6.41 12.67 -5.06
N GLN A 21 -6.48 12.05 -6.25
CA GLN A 21 -7.37 10.93 -6.52
C GLN A 21 -6.94 9.62 -5.83
N THR A 22 -5.66 9.45 -5.59
CA THR A 22 -5.10 8.20 -5.03
C THR A 22 -4.78 8.29 -3.55
N GLY A 23 -4.65 9.49 -3.00
CA GLY A 23 -4.16 9.71 -1.64
C GLY A 23 -2.67 9.38 -1.47
N VAL A 24 -1.92 9.27 -2.57
CA VAL A 24 -0.48 9.03 -2.57
C VAL A 24 0.26 10.35 -2.76
N LEU A 25 1.23 10.64 -1.89
CA LEU A 25 2.01 11.87 -1.98
C LEU A 25 2.79 11.96 -3.30
N ILE A 26 2.94 13.16 -3.84
CA ILE A 26 3.67 13.40 -5.11
C ILE A 26 5.10 12.83 -5.05
N GLU A 27 5.77 12.98 -3.93
CA GLU A 27 7.12 12.44 -3.74
C GLU A 27 7.14 10.91 -3.79
N THR A 28 6.13 10.27 -3.22
CA THR A 28 5.95 8.82 -3.27
C THR A 28 5.65 8.35 -4.70
N ILE A 29 4.83 9.10 -5.45
CA ILE A 29 4.57 8.81 -6.86
C ILE A 29 5.88 8.85 -7.66
N ARG A 30 6.69 9.89 -7.47
CA ARG A 30 8.00 10.02 -8.12
C ARG A 30 8.96 8.90 -7.71
N TYR A 31 8.92 8.47 -6.46
CA TYR A 31 9.67 7.31 -6.00
C TYR A 31 9.23 6.04 -6.73
N TYR A 32 7.92 5.80 -6.84
CA TYR A 32 7.38 4.64 -7.56
C TYR A 32 7.70 4.65 -9.06
N GLU A 33 7.80 5.81 -9.67
CA GLU A 33 8.32 5.94 -11.04
C GLU A 33 9.79 5.51 -11.13
N ARG A 34 10.64 5.95 -10.20
CA ARG A 34 12.06 5.59 -10.16
C ARG A 34 12.30 4.09 -10.02
N ILE A 35 11.53 3.42 -9.16
CA ILE A 35 11.64 1.98 -8.95
C ILE A 35 10.81 1.16 -9.96
N ARG A 36 10.21 1.82 -10.94
CA ARG A 36 9.42 1.23 -12.01
C ARG A 36 8.18 0.46 -11.56
N PHE A 37 7.56 0.89 -10.49
CA PHE A 37 6.22 0.44 -10.09
C PHE A 37 5.15 1.11 -10.94
N VAL A 38 5.37 2.36 -11.28
CA VAL A 38 4.53 3.15 -12.19
C VAL A 38 5.36 3.49 -13.41
N PRO A 39 4.87 3.24 -14.63
CA PRO A 39 5.58 3.63 -15.83
C PRO A 39 5.69 5.15 -15.90
N LEU A 40 6.77 5.63 -16.49
CA LEU A 40 6.93 7.06 -16.76
C LEU A 40 5.84 7.49 -17.75
N PRO A 41 4.97 8.46 -17.40
CA PRO A 41 3.93 8.89 -18.30
C PRO A 41 4.53 9.65 -19.48
N PRO A 42 3.87 9.62 -20.65
CA PRO A 42 4.24 10.48 -21.76
C PRO A 42 4.06 11.96 -21.37
N ARG A 43 4.77 12.83 -22.05
CA ARG A 43 4.56 14.26 -21.91
C ARG A 43 3.27 14.66 -22.63
N GLY A 44 2.40 15.40 -21.96
CA GLY A 44 1.21 15.97 -22.55
C GLY A 44 1.53 17.12 -23.51
N THR A 45 0.48 17.71 -24.09
CA THR A 45 0.57 18.83 -25.06
C THR A 45 1.26 20.08 -24.49
N ASN A 46 1.28 20.24 -23.16
CA ASN A 46 1.95 21.33 -22.43
C ASN A 46 3.41 21.00 -22.03
N GLY A 47 3.98 19.90 -22.50
CA GLY A 47 5.33 19.45 -22.16
C GLY A 47 5.48 18.85 -20.75
N ARG A 48 4.41 18.80 -19.96
CA ARG A 48 4.40 18.19 -18.62
C ARG A 48 3.97 16.73 -18.70
N ARG A 49 4.31 15.95 -17.66
CA ARG A 49 3.86 14.55 -17.52
C ARG A 49 2.34 14.50 -17.43
N ALA A 50 1.74 13.66 -18.26
CA ALA A 50 0.30 13.46 -18.33
C ALA A 50 -0.04 12.04 -17.85
N TYR A 51 -0.88 11.96 -16.85
CA TYR A 51 -1.36 10.71 -16.24
C TYR A 51 -2.79 10.44 -16.65
N ASP A 52 -3.19 9.19 -16.58
CA ASP A 52 -4.53 8.75 -16.95
C ASP A 52 -5.20 7.88 -15.87
N ALA A 53 -6.40 7.39 -16.16
CA ALA A 53 -7.14 6.52 -15.25
C ALA A 53 -6.42 5.18 -14.96
N GLY A 54 -5.59 4.71 -15.87
CA GLY A 54 -4.77 3.51 -15.68
C GLY A 54 -3.73 3.72 -14.58
N ASP A 55 -3.11 4.89 -14.55
CA ASP A 55 -2.15 5.28 -13.49
C ASP A 55 -2.85 5.37 -12.13
N VAL A 56 -4.07 5.89 -12.08
CA VAL A 56 -4.89 5.92 -10.84
C VAL A 56 -5.13 4.51 -10.32
N LYS A 57 -5.56 3.60 -11.18
CA LYS A 57 -5.82 2.19 -10.80
C LYS A 57 -4.55 1.52 -10.29
N ARG A 58 -3.44 1.72 -10.98
CA ARG A 58 -2.15 1.14 -10.63
C ARG A 58 -1.65 1.65 -9.28
N LEU A 59 -1.70 2.95 -9.04
CA LEU A 59 -1.31 3.54 -7.77
C LEU A 59 -2.21 3.12 -6.60
N ARG A 60 -3.52 3.04 -6.82
CA ARG A 60 -4.44 2.52 -5.81
C ARG A 60 -4.14 1.06 -5.46
N PHE A 61 -3.81 0.24 -6.46
CA PHE A 61 -3.39 -1.13 -6.26
C PHE A 61 -2.11 -1.22 -5.41
N ILE A 62 -1.09 -0.44 -5.76
CA ILE A 62 0.18 -0.38 -5.01
C ILE A 62 -0.07 0.07 -3.57
N LYS A 63 -0.78 1.19 -3.40
CA LYS A 63 -1.11 1.72 -2.08
C LYS A 63 -1.83 0.69 -1.22
N ARG A 64 -2.88 0.07 -1.75
CA ARG A 64 -3.66 -0.94 -1.03
C ARG A 64 -2.80 -2.14 -0.65
N SER A 65 -1.96 -2.63 -1.54
CA SER A 65 -1.04 -3.73 -1.26
C SER A 65 -0.08 -3.36 -0.12
N ARG A 66 0.49 -2.15 -0.15
CA ARG A 66 1.37 -1.67 0.91
C ARG A 66 0.65 -1.48 2.24
N ASP A 67 -0.55 -0.94 2.23
CA ASP A 67 -1.38 -0.77 3.44
C ASP A 67 -1.75 -2.13 4.06
N MET A 68 -1.87 -3.17 3.25
CA MET A 68 -2.10 -4.55 3.70
C MET A 68 -0.82 -5.28 4.14
N GLY A 69 0.32 -4.61 4.10
CA GLY A 69 1.59 -5.14 4.61
C GLY A 69 2.45 -5.91 3.60
N PHE A 70 2.10 -5.92 2.32
CA PHE A 70 2.97 -6.50 1.29
C PHE A 70 4.27 -5.71 1.17
N SER A 71 5.39 -6.41 1.11
CA SER A 71 6.71 -5.81 0.89
C SER A 71 6.83 -5.25 -0.53
N GLN A 72 7.87 -4.45 -0.79
CA GLN A 72 8.10 -3.93 -2.14
C GLN A 72 8.34 -5.04 -3.17
N ASP A 73 9.05 -6.09 -2.79
CA ASP A 73 9.32 -7.23 -3.68
C ASP A 73 8.04 -8.03 -3.97
N GLU A 74 7.20 -8.21 -2.96
CA GLU A 74 5.88 -8.81 -3.13
C GLU A 74 4.98 -7.98 -4.04
N VAL A 75 4.95 -6.66 -3.85
CA VAL A 75 4.21 -5.74 -4.74
C VAL A 75 4.75 -5.82 -6.17
N ARG A 76 6.07 -5.91 -6.35
CA ARG A 76 6.68 -6.08 -7.67
C ARG A 76 6.19 -7.36 -8.36
N THR A 77 6.12 -8.46 -7.62
CA THR A 77 5.58 -9.73 -8.12
C THR A 77 4.11 -9.61 -8.47
N LEU A 78 3.30 -8.98 -7.63
CA LEU A 78 1.88 -8.73 -7.88
C LEU A 78 1.66 -7.86 -9.13
N LEU A 79 2.49 -6.83 -9.34
CA LEU A 79 2.42 -5.98 -10.53
C LEU A 79 2.77 -6.75 -11.79
N ARG A 80 3.80 -7.61 -11.76
CA ARG A 80 4.12 -8.48 -12.90
C ARG A 80 2.95 -9.38 -13.28
N LEU A 81 2.27 -9.95 -12.30
CA LEU A 81 1.06 -10.75 -12.52
C LEU A 81 -0.07 -9.91 -13.12
N ALA A 82 -0.33 -8.74 -12.56
CA ALA A 82 -1.37 -7.82 -13.04
C ALA A 82 -1.13 -7.35 -14.48
N ASP A 83 0.13 -7.21 -14.86
CA ASP A 83 0.56 -6.81 -16.22
C ASP A 83 0.57 -8.02 -17.21
N GLY A 84 0.11 -9.20 -16.80
CA GLY A 84 0.07 -10.40 -17.63
C GLY A 84 1.42 -11.10 -17.77
N GLY A 85 2.39 -10.79 -16.91
CA GLY A 85 3.69 -11.46 -16.86
C GLY A 85 3.60 -12.87 -16.29
N ALA A 86 4.51 -13.75 -16.70
CA ALA A 86 4.62 -15.08 -16.16
C ALA A 86 5.25 -15.03 -14.75
N ALA A 87 4.40 -15.17 -13.73
CA ALA A 87 4.86 -15.70 -12.45
C ALA A 87 4.39 -17.14 -12.37
N SER A 88 5.23 -18.06 -11.91
CA SER A 88 4.78 -19.43 -11.72
C SER A 88 3.76 -19.47 -10.57
N CYS A 89 2.81 -20.41 -10.65
CA CYS A 89 1.87 -20.62 -9.56
C CYS A 89 2.60 -20.90 -8.23
N GLU A 90 3.78 -21.50 -8.30
CA GLU A 90 4.63 -21.81 -7.15
C GLU A 90 5.22 -20.55 -6.50
N GLU A 91 5.66 -19.56 -7.29
CA GLU A 91 6.13 -18.27 -6.75
C GLU A 91 5.01 -17.52 -6.03
N VAL A 92 3.81 -17.52 -6.60
CA VAL A 92 2.64 -16.88 -5.99
C VAL A 92 2.22 -17.59 -4.71
N GLN A 93 2.24 -18.91 -4.71
CA GLN A 93 1.91 -19.72 -3.55
C GLN A 93 2.91 -19.47 -2.41
N ALA A 94 4.22 -19.52 -2.70
CA ALA A 94 5.26 -19.27 -1.72
C ALA A 94 5.15 -17.86 -1.10
N MET A 95 4.91 -16.84 -1.92
CA MET A 95 4.68 -15.48 -1.46
C MET A 95 3.45 -15.40 -0.54
N ALA A 96 2.34 -16.02 -0.94
CA ALA A 96 1.11 -16.02 -0.16
C ALA A 96 1.27 -16.73 1.19
N GLU A 97 2.01 -17.83 1.23
CA GLU A 97 2.30 -18.57 2.48
C GLU A 97 3.12 -17.74 3.46
N ILE A 98 4.16 -17.06 2.98
CA ILE A 98 4.98 -16.16 3.81
C ILE A 98 4.11 -15.02 4.35
N HIS A 99 3.36 -14.37 3.49
CA HIS A 99 2.52 -13.24 3.88
C HIS A 99 1.42 -13.65 4.87
N LEU A 100 0.81 -14.82 4.66
CA LEU A 100 -0.18 -15.37 5.59
C LEU A 100 0.40 -15.63 6.97
N ARG A 101 1.63 -16.14 7.04
CA ARG A 101 2.35 -16.36 8.30
C ARG A 101 2.58 -15.04 9.04
N ASP A 102 3.04 -14.02 8.34
CA ASP A 102 3.27 -12.68 8.89
C ASP A 102 1.97 -12.03 9.40
N ILE A 103 0.88 -12.16 8.65
CA ILE A 103 -0.43 -11.66 9.05
C ILE A 103 -0.90 -12.38 10.33
N ARG A 104 -0.76 -13.69 10.42
CA ARG A 104 -1.14 -14.46 11.61
C ARG A 104 -0.34 -14.05 12.84
N ALA A 105 0.95 -13.79 12.68
CA ALA A 105 1.80 -13.26 13.75
C ALA A 105 1.32 -11.89 14.23
N LYS A 106 1.02 -10.97 13.31
CA LYS A 106 0.48 -9.64 13.63
C LYS A 106 -0.88 -9.70 14.31
N ILE A 107 -1.77 -10.58 13.86
CA ILE A 107 -3.07 -10.81 14.51
C ILE A 107 -2.87 -11.29 15.96
N SER A 108 -1.95 -12.24 16.19
CA SER A 108 -1.63 -12.72 17.53
C SER A 108 -1.14 -11.59 18.44
N ASP A 109 -0.22 -10.75 17.94
CA ASP A 109 0.33 -9.63 18.70
C ASP A 109 -0.72 -8.57 18.98
N LEU A 110 -1.58 -8.25 18.00
CA LEU A 110 -2.69 -7.32 18.19
C LEU A 110 -3.70 -7.82 19.21
N LYS A 111 -3.99 -9.12 19.26
CA LYS A 111 -4.85 -9.71 20.30
C LYS A 111 -4.25 -9.60 21.70
N LYS A 112 -2.93 -9.77 21.83
CA LYS A 112 -2.23 -9.55 23.10
C LYS A 112 -2.36 -8.10 23.56
N LEU A 113 -2.12 -7.15 22.64
CA LEU A 113 -2.25 -5.73 22.92
C LEU A 113 -3.70 -5.36 23.27
N GLU A 114 -4.69 -5.88 22.55
CA GLU A 114 -6.11 -5.70 22.86
C GLU A 114 -6.44 -6.12 24.30
N ASN A 115 -5.96 -7.31 24.71
CA ASN A 115 -6.17 -7.81 26.08
C ASN A 115 -5.56 -6.89 27.13
N VAL A 116 -4.34 -6.37 26.88
CA VAL A 116 -3.67 -5.44 27.81
C VAL A 116 -4.48 -4.14 27.90
N LEU A 117 -4.87 -3.57 26.77
CA LEU A 117 -5.66 -2.34 26.73
C LEU A 117 -7.02 -2.51 27.42
N ALA A 118 -7.71 -3.61 27.18
CA ALA A 118 -8.98 -3.91 27.80
C ALA A 118 -8.88 -4.00 29.34
N ARG A 119 -7.83 -4.65 29.84
CA ARG A 119 -7.54 -4.69 31.29
C ARG A 119 -7.24 -3.31 31.84
N THR A 120 -6.40 -2.54 31.16
CA THR A 120 -6.06 -1.18 31.58
C THR A 120 -7.30 -0.30 31.65
N VAL A 121 -8.17 -0.35 30.65
CA VAL A 121 -9.42 0.43 30.64
C VAL A 121 -10.34 -0.01 31.78
N SER A 122 -10.47 -1.30 32.04
CA SER A 122 -11.34 -1.82 33.12
C SER A 122 -10.81 -1.53 34.53
N GLN A 123 -9.50 -1.36 34.68
CA GLN A 123 -8.85 -1.08 35.98
C GLN A 123 -8.59 0.40 36.21
N TRP A 124 -8.93 1.27 35.26
CA TRP A 124 -8.74 2.71 35.39
C TRP A 124 -9.71 3.27 36.42
N THR A 125 -9.22 3.56 37.61
CA THR A 125 -10.01 4.05 38.74
C THR A 125 -9.80 5.53 39.06
N GLY A 126 -9.28 6.34 38.14
CA GLY A 126 -9.16 7.78 38.29
C GLY A 126 -7.73 8.31 38.35
N PRO A 127 -7.56 9.64 38.58
CA PRO A 127 -6.26 10.30 38.58
C PRO A 127 -5.36 9.76 39.69
N GLY A 128 -4.19 9.26 39.34
CA GLY A 128 -3.17 8.75 40.27
C GLY A 128 -2.88 7.25 40.20
N ALA A 129 -3.42 6.54 39.19
CA ALA A 129 -3.05 5.13 38.98
C ALA A 129 -1.54 5.02 38.71
N PRO A 130 -0.76 4.28 39.54
CA PRO A 130 0.66 4.09 39.29
C PRO A 130 0.85 3.09 38.14
N ALA A 131 1.82 3.38 37.28
CA ALA A 131 2.29 2.55 36.16
C ALA A 131 1.22 2.30 35.08
N CYS A 132 1.55 2.67 33.85
CA CYS A 132 0.73 2.37 32.67
C CYS A 132 1.18 1.04 32.08
N PRO A 133 0.43 -0.08 32.19
CA PRO A 133 0.80 -1.39 31.65
C PRO A 133 1.02 -1.34 30.12
N VAL A 134 0.39 -0.39 29.44
CA VAL A 134 0.56 -0.16 28.01
C VAL A 134 1.98 0.27 27.67
N LEU A 135 2.59 1.15 28.51
CA LEU A 135 3.97 1.58 28.33
C LEU A 135 4.96 0.43 28.54
N ASP A 136 4.68 -0.45 29.50
CA ASP A 136 5.52 -1.60 29.76
C ASP A 136 5.52 -2.56 28.57
N VAL A 137 4.35 -2.84 27.99
CA VAL A 137 4.23 -3.72 26.80
C VAL A 137 4.89 -3.09 25.56
N LEU A 138 4.78 -1.78 25.38
CA LEU A 138 5.38 -1.09 24.25
C LEU A 138 6.88 -0.83 24.42
N SER A 139 7.36 -0.77 25.66
CA SER A 139 8.79 -0.57 25.96
C SER A 139 9.59 -1.89 26.01
N GLU A 140 8.94 -3.02 26.15
CA GLU A 140 9.60 -4.30 25.93
C GLU A 140 10.03 -4.41 24.48
N GLU A 141 11.33 -4.49 24.21
CA GLU A 141 11.92 -4.68 22.87
C GLU A 141 11.56 -6.04 22.26
N GLN A 142 10.35 -6.49 22.47
CA GLN A 142 9.88 -7.76 21.97
C GLN A 142 9.03 -7.58 20.71
N LYS A 143 9.75 -7.59 19.57
CA LYS A 143 9.34 -8.35 18.41
C LYS A 143 7.99 -8.00 17.81
N PHE A 144 7.78 -6.72 17.54
CA PHE A 144 6.92 -6.31 16.44
C PHE A 144 7.77 -6.19 15.15
N ALA A 145 8.48 -7.26 14.85
CA ALA A 145 9.19 -7.37 13.58
C ALA A 145 8.33 -8.11 12.57
#